data_4899f1305ed5a25ff3a5c3b7d87914e3
#
_entry.id   4899f1305ed5a25ff3a5c3b7d87914e3
#
_cell.length_a   1.000
_cell.length_b   1.000
_cell.length_c   1.000
_cell.angle_alpha   90.00
_cell.angle_beta   90.00
_cell.angle_gamma   90.00
#
_symmetry.space_group_name_H-M   'P 1'
#
loop_
_entity.id
_entity.type
_entity.pdbx_description
1 polymer ?
#
loop_
_entity_poly.entity_id
_entity_poly.type
_entity_poly.pdbx_seq_one_letter_code
_entity_poly.pdbx_strand_id
1 'polypeptide(L)'
;MIKSGIGYDAHQLGEGESLVIGGVKIESNVGSIGHSDGDVLIHAIIDAILGATASGDIGLLFPSDNIKYKNFHSGDFLKIVKKEILNKNHKILHIDSVVILQSPKLRIYIDQMRTNISNMLDLKLNQVSIKATTTDFLGYIGRGEGLAAQSIVTIENNDNRL
;
A
#
# COMPACT_ATOMS: atom_id res chain seq x y z
N MET A 1 -7.07 21.59 8.89
CA MET A 1 -7.68 21.32 7.56
C MET A 1 -7.65 19.82 7.31
N ILE A 2 -8.75 19.22 6.77
CA ILE A 2 -8.81 17.80 6.40
C ILE A 2 -8.55 17.67 4.89
N LYS A 3 -7.69 16.73 4.51
CA LYS A 3 -7.38 16.40 3.11
C LYS A 3 -7.44 14.89 2.93
N SER A 4 -7.79 14.45 1.73
CA SER A 4 -7.74 13.05 1.35
C SER A 4 -6.90 12.88 0.09
N GLY A 5 -6.13 11.80 0.04
CA GLY A 5 -5.40 11.37 -1.14
C GLY A 5 -5.86 9.98 -1.56
N ILE A 6 -5.71 9.70 -2.85
CA ILE A 6 -5.97 8.40 -3.45
C ILE A 6 -4.64 7.84 -3.98
N GLY A 7 -4.42 6.55 -3.82
CA GLY A 7 -3.33 5.81 -4.42
C GLY A 7 -3.84 4.55 -5.10
N TYR A 8 -3.20 4.18 -6.19
CA TYR A 8 -3.47 2.96 -6.94
C TYR A 8 -2.15 2.37 -7.40
N ASP A 9 -2.00 1.06 -7.22
CA ASP A 9 -0.85 0.33 -7.75
C ASP A 9 -1.30 -1.03 -8.30
N ALA A 10 -0.54 -1.56 -9.26
CA ALA A 10 -0.77 -2.86 -9.85
C ALA A 10 0.55 -3.53 -10.21
N HIS A 11 0.64 -4.82 -9.92
CA HIS A 11 1.80 -5.64 -10.24
C HIS A 11 1.41 -6.86 -11.06
N GLN A 12 2.34 -7.27 -11.93
CA GLN A 12 2.25 -8.55 -12.62
C GLN A 12 2.51 -9.69 -11.64
N LEU A 13 1.83 -10.82 -11.82
CA LEU A 13 2.08 -12.05 -11.09
C LEU A 13 2.94 -13.01 -11.92
N GLY A 14 3.85 -13.71 -11.24
CA GLY A 14 4.72 -14.73 -11.85
C GLY A 14 4.87 -15.95 -10.96
N GLU A 15 5.14 -17.09 -11.59
CA GLU A 15 5.41 -18.35 -10.90
C GLU A 15 6.75 -18.29 -10.16
N GLY A 16 6.81 -18.89 -8.98
CA GLY A 16 8.02 -18.96 -8.14
C GLY A 16 8.34 -17.69 -7.37
N GLU A 17 7.59 -16.59 -7.59
CA GLU A 17 7.75 -15.36 -6.84
C GLU A 17 6.95 -15.40 -5.52
N SER A 18 7.38 -14.60 -4.55
CA SER A 18 6.67 -14.46 -3.29
C SER A 18 5.52 -13.47 -3.41
N LEU A 19 4.36 -13.82 -2.85
CA LEU A 19 3.22 -12.91 -2.75
C LEU A 19 3.22 -12.26 -1.36
N VAL A 20 3.51 -10.95 -1.33
CA VAL A 20 3.47 -10.14 -0.10
C VAL A 20 2.43 -9.04 -0.27
N ILE A 21 1.50 -8.92 0.69
CA ILE A 21 0.45 -7.90 0.67
C ILE A 21 0.26 -7.36 2.09
N GLY A 22 0.41 -6.06 2.27
CA GLY A 22 0.31 -5.41 3.59
C GLY A 22 1.35 -5.92 4.58
N GLY A 23 2.56 -6.26 4.08
CA GLY A 23 3.64 -6.85 4.86
C GLY A 23 3.37 -8.29 5.35
N VAL A 24 2.37 -8.96 4.77
CA VAL A 24 2.02 -10.36 5.08
C VAL A 24 2.38 -11.24 3.90
N LYS A 25 3.16 -12.30 4.16
CA LYS A 25 3.41 -13.33 3.15
C LYS A 25 2.17 -14.21 2.99
N ILE A 26 1.65 -14.24 1.79
CA ILE A 26 0.46 -15.00 1.42
C ILE A 26 0.90 -16.34 0.82
N GLU A 27 0.26 -17.41 1.23
CA GLU A 27 0.49 -18.72 0.62
C GLU A 27 -0.09 -18.76 -0.80
N SER A 28 0.80 -18.86 -1.79
CA SER A 28 0.45 -18.82 -3.22
C SER A 28 1.56 -19.44 -4.05
N ASN A 29 1.19 -20.03 -5.20
CA ASN A 29 2.14 -20.52 -6.22
C ASN A 29 2.66 -19.40 -7.13
N VAL A 30 2.06 -18.22 -7.07
CA VAL A 30 2.45 -17.03 -7.82
C VAL A 30 2.64 -15.85 -6.88
N GLY A 31 3.53 -14.94 -7.22
CA GLY A 31 3.77 -13.72 -6.47
C GLY A 31 4.06 -12.53 -7.36
N SER A 32 4.23 -11.37 -6.75
CA SER A 32 4.44 -10.11 -7.48
C SER A 32 5.81 -10.07 -8.14
N ILE A 33 5.84 -9.78 -9.43
CA ILE A 33 7.07 -9.45 -10.16
C ILE A 33 7.36 -7.97 -9.93
N GLY A 34 8.51 -7.64 -9.29
CA GLY A 34 8.86 -6.26 -9.01
C GLY A 34 10.29 -6.08 -8.49
N HIS A 35 10.73 -4.82 -8.36
CA HIS A 35 12.07 -4.45 -7.87
C HIS A 35 12.22 -4.49 -6.34
N SER A 36 11.11 -4.56 -5.61
CA SER A 36 11.02 -4.72 -4.15
C SER A 36 10.31 -6.04 -3.83
N ASP A 37 9.66 -6.15 -2.69
CA ASP A 37 8.77 -7.27 -2.36
C ASP A 37 7.43 -7.23 -3.13
N GLY A 38 7.20 -6.21 -3.97
CA GLY A 38 6.01 -6.07 -4.79
C GLY A 38 4.70 -5.92 -4.01
N ASP A 39 4.76 -5.32 -2.81
CA ASP A 39 3.58 -5.11 -1.96
C ASP A 39 2.70 -3.99 -2.50
N VAL A 40 1.78 -4.36 -3.37
CA VAL A 40 0.84 -3.46 -4.05
C VAL A 40 -0.01 -2.63 -3.07
N LEU A 41 -0.34 -3.18 -1.90
CA LEU A 41 -1.17 -2.49 -0.90
C LEU A 41 -0.38 -1.38 -0.22
N ILE A 42 0.85 -1.66 0.20
CA ILE A 42 1.70 -0.64 0.82
C ILE A 42 2.04 0.47 -0.18
N HIS A 43 2.31 0.14 -1.44
CA HIS A 43 2.57 1.14 -2.48
C HIS A 43 1.35 2.06 -2.70
N ALA A 44 0.15 1.50 -2.80
CA ALA A 44 -1.09 2.29 -2.91
C ALA A 44 -1.32 3.19 -1.68
N ILE A 45 -1.00 2.71 -0.48
CA ILE A 45 -1.10 3.54 0.75
C ILE A 45 -0.07 4.68 0.73
N ILE A 46 1.16 4.42 0.30
CA ILE A 46 2.20 5.45 0.16
C ILE A 46 1.73 6.55 -0.80
N ASP A 47 1.24 6.19 -1.98
CA ASP A 47 0.76 7.17 -2.96
C ASP A 47 -0.45 7.96 -2.43
N ALA A 48 -1.35 7.32 -1.69
CA ALA A 48 -2.46 8.00 -1.04
C ALA A 48 -1.99 9.04 0.00
N ILE A 49 -0.95 8.72 0.79
CA ILE A 49 -0.34 9.65 1.75
C ILE A 49 0.31 10.83 1.00
N LEU A 50 1.10 10.55 -0.03
CA LEU A 50 1.77 11.56 -0.84
C LEU A 50 0.77 12.48 -1.53
N GLY A 51 -0.31 11.92 -2.08
CA GLY A 51 -1.40 12.70 -2.67
C GLY A 51 -2.09 13.61 -1.65
N ALA A 52 -2.41 13.11 -0.44
CA ALA A 52 -3.03 13.90 0.62
C ALA A 52 -2.15 15.06 1.11
N THR A 53 -0.83 14.91 1.02
CA THR A 53 0.18 15.92 1.42
C THR A 53 0.68 16.78 0.26
N ALA A 54 0.23 16.51 -0.99
CA ALA A 54 0.72 17.13 -2.22
C ALA A 54 2.26 17.01 -2.39
N SER A 55 2.79 15.80 -2.09
CA SER A 55 4.23 15.51 -2.06
C SER A 55 4.72 14.67 -3.25
N GLY A 56 3.94 14.59 -4.32
CA GLY A 56 4.27 13.80 -5.52
C GLY A 56 3.80 12.35 -5.41
N ASP A 57 4.59 11.42 -5.90
CA ASP A 57 4.30 9.99 -5.95
C ASP A 57 5.48 9.13 -5.43
N ILE A 58 5.25 7.83 -5.32
CA ILE A 58 6.24 6.88 -4.82
C ILE A 58 7.48 6.83 -5.72
N GLY A 59 7.32 6.95 -7.04
CA GLY A 59 8.42 6.91 -8.01
C GLY A 59 9.36 8.12 -7.88
N LEU A 60 8.82 9.28 -7.51
CA LEU A 60 9.61 10.49 -7.24
C LEU A 60 10.47 10.34 -5.98
N LEU A 61 9.91 9.76 -4.91
CA LEU A 61 10.63 9.56 -3.65
C LEU A 61 11.62 8.38 -3.71
N PHE A 62 11.25 7.32 -4.38
CA PHE A 62 11.99 6.04 -4.42
C PHE A 62 12.17 5.58 -5.87
N PRO A 63 13.01 6.28 -6.68
CA PRO A 63 13.26 5.90 -8.05
C PRO A 63 13.76 4.44 -8.15
N SER A 64 13.17 3.66 -9.04
CA SER A 64 13.47 2.23 -9.21
C SER A 64 14.90 1.95 -9.69
N ASP A 65 15.54 2.92 -10.36
CA ASP A 65 16.94 2.87 -10.82
C ASP A 65 17.95 3.22 -9.70
N ASN A 66 17.50 3.69 -8.55
CA ASN A 66 18.38 4.04 -7.44
C ASN A 66 18.80 2.78 -6.65
N ILE A 67 20.09 2.43 -6.76
CA ILE A 67 20.68 1.26 -6.09
C ILE A 67 20.48 1.23 -4.56
N LYS A 68 20.28 2.41 -3.95
CA LYS A 68 20.01 2.54 -2.51
C LYS A 68 18.74 1.78 -2.09
N TYR A 69 17.75 1.68 -2.97
CA TYR A 69 16.46 1.08 -2.69
C TYR A 69 16.33 -0.35 -3.21
N LYS A 70 17.39 -0.88 -3.82
CA LYS A 70 17.44 -2.27 -4.26
C LYS A 70 17.29 -3.21 -3.06
N ASN A 71 16.33 -4.12 -3.12
CA ASN A 71 15.99 -5.06 -2.04
C ASN A 71 15.36 -4.43 -0.77
N PHE A 72 14.89 -3.18 -0.84
CA PHE A 72 14.08 -2.62 0.23
C PHE A 72 12.72 -3.31 0.31
N HIS A 73 12.24 -3.56 1.52
CA HIS A 73 10.86 -3.98 1.73
C HIS A 73 9.93 -2.77 1.66
N SER A 74 8.74 -2.95 1.10
CA SER A 74 7.74 -1.87 0.99
C SER A 74 7.37 -1.25 2.34
N GLY A 75 7.39 -2.05 3.41
CA GLY A 75 7.21 -1.56 4.78
C GLY A 75 8.28 -0.55 5.23
N ASP A 76 9.51 -0.63 4.70
CA ASP A 76 10.57 0.33 5.02
C ASP A 76 10.35 1.65 4.27
N PHE A 77 9.84 1.62 3.03
CA PHE A 77 9.39 2.82 2.34
C PHE A 77 8.27 3.53 3.11
N LEU A 78 7.29 2.77 3.61
CA LEU A 78 6.19 3.34 4.40
C LEU A 78 6.69 4.03 5.68
N LYS A 79 7.68 3.45 6.37
CA LYS A 79 8.32 4.08 7.55
C LYS A 79 9.06 5.36 7.20
N ILE A 80 9.74 5.40 6.04
CA ILE A 80 10.40 6.62 5.55
C ILE A 80 9.35 7.70 5.27
N VAL A 81 8.27 7.38 4.56
CA VAL A 81 7.17 8.31 4.29
C VAL A 81 6.56 8.84 5.59
N LYS A 82 6.34 7.97 6.57
CA LYS A 82 5.89 8.39 7.91
C LYS A 82 6.85 9.42 8.53
N LYS A 83 8.15 9.15 8.51
CA LYS A 83 9.16 10.02 9.13
C LYS A 83 9.34 11.35 8.42
N GLU A 84 9.37 11.35 7.08
CA GLU A 84 9.77 12.50 6.27
C GLU A 84 8.59 13.35 5.81
N ILE A 85 7.44 12.73 5.57
CA ILE A 85 6.25 13.38 5.01
C ILE A 85 5.20 13.63 6.08
N LEU A 86 4.88 12.61 6.90
CA LEU A 86 3.94 12.75 8.01
C LEU A 86 4.65 13.36 9.22
N ASN A 87 4.95 14.65 9.14
CA ASN A 87 5.55 15.41 10.23
C ASN A 87 4.52 15.70 11.36
N LYS A 88 4.94 16.46 12.40
CA LYS A 88 4.09 16.78 13.56
C LYS A 88 2.77 17.50 13.21
N ASN A 89 2.67 18.07 12.01
CA ASN A 89 1.50 18.82 11.56
C ASN A 89 0.49 17.95 10.81
N HIS A 90 0.89 16.72 10.39
CA HIS A 90 0.02 15.79 9.68
C HIS A 90 -0.35 14.59 10.56
N LYS A 91 -1.64 14.36 10.70
CA LYS A 91 -2.18 13.21 11.44
C LYS A 91 -3.07 12.38 10.52
N ILE A 92 -2.75 11.11 10.35
CA ILE A 92 -3.65 10.19 9.64
C ILE A 92 -4.90 9.98 10.52
N LEU A 93 -6.06 10.24 9.95
CA LEU A 93 -7.36 10.00 10.57
C LEU A 93 -7.89 8.62 10.21
N HIS A 94 -7.78 8.24 8.93
CA HIS A 94 -8.30 6.97 8.44
C HIS A 94 -7.58 6.52 7.16
N ILE A 95 -7.45 5.21 7.01
CA ILE A 95 -7.00 4.53 5.79
C ILE A 95 -8.10 3.55 5.40
N ASP A 96 -8.57 3.64 4.17
CA ASP A 96 -9.48 2.65 3.58
C ASP A 96 -8.90 2.13 2.27
N SER A 97 -8.72 0.82 2.19
CA SER A 97 -8.06 0.17 1.06
C SER A 97 -8.86 -1.02 0.55
N VAL A 98 -8.71 -1.28 -0.74
CA VAL A 98 -9.20 -2.50 -1.37
C VAL A 98 -8.09 -3.17 -2.16
N VAL A 99 -7.90 -4.47 -1.93
CA VAL A 99 -7.00 -5.31 -2.74
C VAL A 99 -7.85 -6.09 -3.74
N ILE A 100 -7.48 -6.04 -5.00
CA ILE A 100 -8.16 -6.69 -6.10
C ILE A 100 -7.27 -7.86 -6.57
N LEU A 101 -7.69 -9.08 -6.26
CA LEU A 101 -6.95 -10.31 -6.56
C LEU A 101 -7.93 -11.46 -6.81
N GLN A 102 -7.76 -12.19 -7.91
CA GLN A 102 -8.64 -13.31 -8.25
C GLN A 102 -8.41 -14.49 -7.32
N SER A 103 -7.15 -14.85 -7.05
CA SER A 103 -6.74 -15.96 -6.19
C SER A 103 -5.33 -15.70 -5.65
N PRO A 104 -5.01 -16.12 -4.39
CA PRO A 104 -5.86 -16.78 -3.41
C PRO A 104 -6.85 -15.85 -2.69
N LYS A 105 -7.76 -16.43 -1.88
CA LYS A 105 -8.67 -15.63 -1.04
C LYS A 105 -7.92 -15.00 0.13
N LEU A 106 -8.04 -13.69 0.29
CA LEU A 106 -7.29 -12.91 1.27
C LEU A 106 -7.95 -12.80 2.65
N ARG A 107 -9.17 -13.28 2.81
CA ARG A 107 -9.97 -13.06 4.03
C ARG A 107 -9.25 -13.39 5.33
N ILE A 108 -8.50 -14.49 5.37
CA ILE A 108 -7.79 -14.94 6.57
C ILE A 108 -6.57 -14.09 6.91
N TYR A 109 -6.07 -13.29 5.98
CA TYR A 109 -4.88 -12.45 6.15
C TYR A 109 -5.21 -10.99 6.48
N ILE A 110 -6.47 -10.55 6.31
CA ILE A 110 -6.88 -9.13 6.39
C ILE A 110 -6.53 -8.53 7.75
N ASP A 111 -6.81 -9.21 8.86
CA ASP A 111 -6.56 -8.66 10.19
C ASP A 111 -5.05 -8.53 10.48
N GLN A 112 -4.21 -9.43 9.94
CA GLN A 112 -2.77 -9.33 10.06
C GLN A 112 -2.23 -8.15 9.22
N MET A 113 -2.72 -7.95 7.99
CA MET A 113 -2.38 -6.79 7.17
C MET A 113 -2.73 -5.48 7.88
N ARG A 114 -3.94 -5.38 8.45
CA ARG A 114 -4.38 -4.21 9.22
C ARG A 114 -3.48 -3.95 10.42
N THR A 115 -3.12 -4.99 11.15
CA THR A 115 -2.20 -4.91 12.31
C THR A 115 -0.83 -4.41 11.89
N ASN A 116 -0.26 -4.97 10.81
CA ASN A 116 1.04 -4.55 10.31
C ASN A 116 1.06 -3.07 9.90
N ILE A 117 0.07 -2.64 9.11
CA ILE A 117 -0.02 -1.25 8.65
C ILE A 117 -0.25 -0.29 9.82
N SER A 118 -1.14 -0.64 10.76
CA SER A 118 -1.37 0.18 11.93
C SER A 118 -0.11 0.34 12.79
N ASN A 119 0.66 -0.72 12.97
CA ASN A 119 1.93 -0.68 13.70
C ASN A 119 3.00 0.16 12.98
N MET A 120 3.14 0.02 11.65
CA MET A 120 4.11 0.78 10.86
C MET A 120 3.83 2.29 10.93
N LEU A 121 2.57 2.68 11.02
CA LEU A 121 2.13 4.09 11.00
C LEU A 121 1.77 4.65 12.39
N ASP A 122 1.91 3.88 13.48
CA ASP A 122 1.48 4.21 14.85
C ASP A 122 -0.02 4.59 14.92
N LEU A 123 -0.85 3.84 14.22
CA LEU A 123 -2.30 4.04 14.17
C LEU A 123 -3.01 3.02 15.09
N LYS A 124 -4.22 3.38 15.51
CA LYS A 124 -5.13 2.40 16.11
C LYS A 124 -5.71 1.49 15.03
N LEU A 125 -5.98 0.24 15.35
CA LEU A 125 -6.51 -0.74 14.40
C LEU A 125 -7.83 -0.29 13.73
N ASN A 126 -8.66 0.45 14.44
CA ASN A 126 -9.92 0.99 13.90
C ASN A 126 -9.75 2.16 12.91
N GLN A 127 -8.53 2.66 12.73
CA GLN A 127 -8.21 3.66 11.71
C GLN A 127 -7.78 3.02 10.38
N VAL A 128 -7.63 1.68 10.32
CA VAL A 128 -7.20 0.97 9.13
C VAL A 128 -8.28 -0.03 8.70
N SER A 129 -8.86 0.22 7.54
CA SER A 129 -9.81 -0.66 6.87
C SER A 129 -9.15 -1.27 5.63
N ILE A 130 -9.24 -2.60 5.49
CA ILE A 130 -8.76 -3.32 4.30
C ILE A 130 -9.86 -4.28 3.87
N LYS A 131 -10.22 -4.19 2.60
CA LYS A 131 -11.17 -5.08 1.93
C LYS A 131 -10.45 -5.83 0.81
N ALA A 132 -10.97 -6.97 0.43
CA ALA A 132 -10.51 -7.72 -0.73
C ALA A 132 -11.68 -8.04 -1.64
N THR A 133 -11.44 -7.99 -2.93
CA THR A 133 -12.41 -8.36 -3.96
C THR A 133 -11.73 -9.09 -5.11
N THR A 134 -12.52 -9.78 -5.93
CA THR A 134 -12.08 -10.31 -7.23
C THR A 134 -12.61 -9.42 -8.34
N THR A 135 -12.27 -9.71 -9.59
CA THR A 135 -12.88 -9.10 -10.77
C THR A 135 -13.88 -10.03 -11.45
N ASP A 136 -14.30 -11.08 -10.77
CA ASP A 136 -15.23 -12.08 -11.32
C ASP A 136 -14.75 -12.65 -12.68
N PHE A 137 -13.47 -13.02 -12.70
CA PHE A 137 -12.74 -13.53 -13.87
C PHE A 137 -12.59 -12.53 -15.05
N LEU A 138 -12.88 -11.25 -14.85
CA LEU A 138 -12.71 -10.21 -15.87
C LEU A 138 -11.30 -9.61 -15.88
N GLY A 139 -10.81 -9.29 -17.05
CA GLY A 139 -9.55 -8.57 -17.27
C GLY A 139 -8.30 -9.35 -16.84
N TYR A 140 -7.18 -8.66 -16.73
CA TYR A 140 -5.88 -9.24 -16.38
C TYR A 140 -5.85 -9.83 -14.95
N ILE A 141 -6.57 -9.21 -14.02
CA ILE A 141 -6.70 -9.75 -12.67
C ILE A 141 -7.50 -11.05 -12.68
N GLY A 142 -8.63 -11.06 -13.40
CA GLY A 142 -9.48 -12.23 -13.51
C GLY A 142 -8.81 -13.43 -14.18
N ARG A 143 -7.85 -13.18 -15.07
CA ARG A 143 -6.99 -14.21 -15.69
C ARG A 143 -5.80 -14.63 -14.82
N GLY A 144 -5.60 -13.99 -13.65
CA GLY A 144 -4.47 -14.30 -12.75
C GLY A 144 -3.12 -13.75 -13.24
N GLU A 145 -3.11 -12.79 -14.15
CA GLU A 145 -1.90 -12.18 -14.71
C GLU A 145 -1.34 -11.07 -13.81
N GLY A 146 -2.14 -10.56 -12.88
CA GLY A 146 -1.75 -9.47 -11.99
C GLY A 146 -2.71 -9.29 -10.82
N LEU A 147 -2.33 -8.38 -9.94
CA LEU A 147 -3.14 -7.90 -8.84
C LEU A 147 -3.08 -6.37 -8.79
N ALA A 148 -4.02 -5.76 -8.07
CA ALA A 148 -4.03 -4.32 -7.84
C ALA A 148 -4.47 -3.99 -6.43
N ALA A 149 -4.15 -2.79 -5.97
CA ALA A 149 -4.72 -2.21 -4.77
C ALA A 149 -5.07 -0.74 -5.00
N GLN A 150 -6.09 -0.29 -4.31
CA GLN A 150 -6.47 1.11 -4.23
C GLN A 150 -6.63 1.51 -2.78
N SER A 151 -6.11 2.68 -2.43
CA SER A 151 -6.19 3.23 -1.08
C SER A 151 -6.67 4.66 -1.07
N ILE A 152 -7.42 5.01 -0.03
CA ILE A 152 -7.75 6.40 0.32
C ILE A 152 -7.19 6.64 1.72
N VAL A 153 -6.40 7.69 1.86
CA VAL A 153 -5.89 8.15 3.15
C VAL A 153 -6.46 9.53 3.44
N THR A 154 -7.07 9.68 4.62
CA THR A 154 -7.54 10.96 5.13
C THR A 154 -6.61 11.44 6.23
N ILE A 155 -6.10 12.66 6.07
CA ILE A 155 -5.20 13.32 7.02
C ILE A 155 -5.82 14.61 7.56
N GLU A 156 -5.49 14.93 8.79
CA GLU A 156 -5.65 16.26 9.37
C GLU A 156 -4.31 16.98 9.26
N ASN A 157 -4.33 18.16 8.64
CA ASN A 157 -3.18 19.08 8.62
C ASN A 157 -3.46 20.22 9.60
N ASN A 158 -2.65 20.30 10.66
CA ASN A 158 -2.75 21.32 11.71
C ASN A 158 -1.88 22.56 11.40
N ASP A 159 -1.33 22.68 10.20
CA ASP A 159 -0.63 23.90 9.78
C ASP A 159 -1.64 25.06 9.67
N ASN A 160 -1.63 25.93 10.68
CA ASN A 160 -2.42 27.17 10.71
C ASN A 160 -1.77 28.31 9.89
N ARG A 161 -0.85 28.00 8.98
CA ARG A 161 -0.29 29.00 8.07
C ARG A 161 -1.18 29.10 6.83
N LEU A 162 -2.13 30.01 6.91
CA LEU A 162 -2.77 30.66 5.75
C LEU A 162 -1.88 31.82 5.29
#